data_c7d28b51f401cd533be75e58dcd36a95
#
_entry.id   c7d28b51f401cd533be75e58dcd36a95
#
_cell.length_a   1.000
_cell.length_b   1.000
_cell.length_c   1.000
_cell.angle_alpha   90.00
_cell.angle_beta   90.00
_cell.angle_gamma   90.00
#
_symmetry.space_group_name_H-M   'P 1'
#
loop_
_entity.id
_entity.type
_entity.pdbx_description
1 polymer ?
#
loop_
_entity_poly.entity_id
_entity_poly.type
_entity_poly.pdbx_seq_one_letter_code
_entity_poly.pdbx_strand_id
1 'polypeptide(L)'
;MRLGLEDKVALVAASSRGLGKAVAESLSSEGVKLVICSRNKRILEKTADDIFLKTGISVFPLVADLSQKEQVEWLIREALDLFGNIDILVTNAGGPPPGNFGDVEDDEWIKGFDLTLMSAVRLIRGVVPGMKKQKWGRIINLTSVSVKQPVDGLLLSNVIRPGVVGLTKSLSQELAPYNILVNSVCPGYHMTDRVKQLMQNKAKVKKTSVKEAEEEITDQIPLGRMGEPKELADVVTFLSSEKASYVTGAIIQVDGGYVKGLL
;
A
#
# COMPACT_ATOMS: atom_id res chain seq x y z
N MET A 1 -4.47 5.19 -22.95
CA MET A 1 -4.09 6.57 -22.48
C MET A 1 -2.61 6.49 -22.13
N ARG A 2 -1.78 7.41 -22.62
CA ARG A 2 -0.37 7.44 -22.17
C ARG A 2 -0.32 8.09 -20.79
N LEU A 3 0.25 7.40 -19.81
CA LEU A 3 0.31 7.85 -18.41
C LEU A 3 1.54 8.72 -18.09
N GLY A 4 2.57 8.72 -18.94
CA GLY A 4 3.83 9.47 -18.72
C GLY A 4 4.67 8.86 -17.59
N LEU A 5 4.65 7.54 -17.47
CA LEU A 5 5.37 6.79 -16.42
C LEU A 5 6.64 6.10 -16.93
N GLU A 6 6.85 6.04 -18.24
CA GLU A 6 8.04 5.42 -18.86
C GLU A 6 9.33 5.97 -18.21
N ASP A 7 10.27 5.09 -17.90
CA ASP A 7 11.56 5.37 -17.26
C ASP A 7 11.52 5.95 -15.83
N LYS A 8 10.35 6.18 -15.24
CA LYS A 8 10.23 6.54 -13.83
C LYS A 8 10.73 5.41 -12.95
N VAL A 9 11.15 5.75 -11.73
CA VAL A 9 11.60 4.81 -10.72
C VAL A 9 10.61 4.78 -9.56
N ALA A 10 10.10 3.61 -9.22
CA ALA A 10 9.19 3.44 -8.09
C ALA A 10 9.78 2.53 -7.01
N LEU A 11 9.60 2.94 -5.75
CA LEU A 11 9.74 2.08 -4.59
C LEU A 11 8.35 1.64 -4.11
N VAL A 12 8.08 0.33 -4.19
CA VAL A 12 6.82 -0.25 -3.73
C VAL A 12 7.05 -1.08 -2.48
N ALA A 13 6.52 -0.64 -1.36
CA ALA A 13 6.70 -1.29 -0.07
C ALA A 13 5.79 -2.52 0.09
N ALA A 14 6.25 -3.55 0.85
CA ALA A 14 5.53 -4.79 1.14
C ALA A 14 4.90 -5.44 -0.11
N SER A 15 5.70 -5.63 -1.16
CA SER A 15 5.25 -5.95 -2.53
C SER A 15 5.57 -7.37 -3.01
N SER A 16 5.91 -8.30 -2.11
CA SER A 16 6.14 -9.71 -2.50
C SER A 16 4.86 -10.50 -2.82
N ARG A 17 3.68 -9.99 -2.48
CA ARG A 17 2.38 -10.62 -2.73
C ARG A 17 1.22 -9.61 -2.59
N GLY A 18 -0.01 -10.04 -2.90
CA GLY A 18 -1.24 -9.29 -2.67
C GLY A 18 -1.26 -7.94 -3.39
N LEU A 19 -1.78 -6.90 -2.72
CA LEU A 19 -1.97 -5.58 -3.32
C LEU A 19 -0.65 -4.92 -3.74
N GLY A 20 0.40 -5.03 -2.90
CA GLY A 20 1.71 -4.47 -3.24
C GLY A 20 2.34 -5.11 -4.48
N LYS A 21 2.21 -6.44 -4.66
CA LYS A 21 2.63 -7.14 -5.89
C LYS A 21 1.85 -6.65 -7.09
N ALA A 22 0.53 -6.55 -6.98
CA ALA A 22 -0.32 -6.09 -8.08
C ALA A 22 0.02 -4.65 -8.52
N VAL A 23 0.30 -3.76 -7.54
CA VAL A 23 0.76 -2.39 -7.81
C VAL A 23 2.11 -2.40 -8.53
N ALA A 24 3.06 -3.21 -8.08
CA ALA A 24 4.36 -3.34 -8.73
C ALA A 24 4.21 -3.86 -10.19
N GLU A 25 3.38 -4.89 -10.40
CA GLU A 25 3.07 -5.41 -11.75
C GLU A 25 2.44 -4.33 -12.65
N SER A 26 1.47 -3.57 -12.14
CA SER A 26 0.80 -2.53 -12.92
C SER A 26 1.74 -1.38 -13.29
N LEU A 27 2.55 -0.89 -12.34
CA LEU A 27 3.56 0.15 -12.62
C LEU A 27 4.61 -0.34 -13.62
N SER A 28 5.10 -1.57 -13.48
CA SER A 28 6.08 -2.14 -14.40
C SER A 28 5.52 -2.27 -15.83
N SER A 29 4.23 -2.59 -15.97
CA SER A 29 3.55 -2.65 -17.27
C SER A 29 3.49 -1.28 -17.99
N GLU A 30 3.64 -0.19 -17.26
CA GLU A 30 3.74 1.19 -17.79
C GLU A 30 5.20 1.66 -17.97
N GLY A 31 6.18 0.74 -17.92
CA GLY A 31 7.60 1.04 -18.13
C GLY A 31 8.34 1.59 -16.92
N VAL A 32 7.76 1.47 -15.72
CA VAL A 32 8.38 1.96 -14.47
C VAL A 32 9.42 0.96 -13.97
N LYS A 33 10.64 1.40 -13.71
CA LYS A 33 11.70 0.63 -13.04
C LYS A 33 11.36 0.49 -11.56
N LEU A 34 11.53 -0.71 -10.99
CA LEU A 34 11.03 -1.00 -9.67
C LEU A 34 12.12 -1.34 -8.66
N VAL A 35 11.99 -0.77 -7.47
CA VAL A 35 12.49 -1.36 -6.23
C VAL A 35 11.30 -1.93 -5.48
N ILE A 36 11.35 -3.22 -5.17
CA ILE A 36 10.32 -3.91 -4.38
C ILE A 36 10.92 -4.40 -3.06
N CYS A 37 10.16 -4.36 -1.97
CA CYS A 37 10.66 -4.84 -0.69
C CYS A 37 9.67 -5.70 0.08
N SER A 38 10.21 -6.66 0.83
CA SER A 38 9.50 -7.44 1.84
C SER A 38 10.49 -8.18 2.74
N ARG A 39 9.99 -8.84 3.80
CA ARG A 39 10.81 -9.60 4.74
C ARG A 39 11.25 -10.99 4.22
N ASN A 40 10.51 -11.58 3.29
CA ASN A 40 10.78 -12.92 2.79
C ASN A 40 11.54 -12.86 1.47
N LYS A 41 12.84 -13.12 1.53
CA LYS A 41 13.76 -13.10 0.39
C LYS A 41 13.26 -13.95 -0.79
N ARG A 42 13.00 -15.24 -0.55
CA ARG A 42 12.62 -16.20 -1.60
C ARG A 42 11.36 -15.77 -2.38
N ILE A 43 10.34 -15.30 -1.64
CA ILE A 43 9.08 -14.87 -2.28
C ILE A 43 9.30 -13.57 -3.04
N LEU A 44 10.10 -12.65 -2.49
CA LEU A 44 10.39 -11.36 -3.09
C LEU A 44 11.18 -11.51 -4.40
N GLU A 45 12.24 -12.32 -4.41
CA GLU A 45 13.04 -12.63 -5.60
C GLU A 45 12.16 -13.27 -6.68
N LYS A 46 11.36 -14.28 -6.32
CA LYS A 46 10.40 -14.87 -7.27
C LYS A 46 9.44 -13.83 -7.84
N THR A 47 8.97 -12.89 -7.02
CA THR A 47 8.07 -11.83 -7.50
C THR A 47 8.79 -10.89 -8.48
N ALA A 48 10.06 -10.54 -8.22
CA ALA A 48 10.87 -9.75 -9.15
C ALA A 48 11.02 -10.47 -10.50
N ASP A 49 11.35 -11.76 -10.48
CA ASP A 49 11.50 -12.57 -11.69
C ASP A 49 10.17 -12.67 -12.46
N ASP A 50 9.05 -12.94 -11.76
CA ASP A 50 7.72 -13.02 -12.36
C ASP A 50 7.33 -11.70 -13.07
N ILE A 51 7.64 -10.54 -12.47
CA ILE A 51 7.35 -9.22 -13.05
C ILE A 51 8.27 -8.98 -14.24
N PHE A 52 9.57 -9.23 -14.12
CA PHE A 52 10.52 -9.06 -15.20
C PHE A 52 10.18 -9.91 -16.43
N LEU A 53 9.80 -11.18 -16.22
CA LEU A 53 9.39 -12.08 -17.31
C LEU A 53 8.13 -11.58 -18.05
N LYS A 54 7.23 -10.89 -17.36
CA LYS A 54 6.00 -10.35 -17.96
C LYS A 54 6.22 -9.04 -18.71
N THR A 55 7.10 -8.18 -18.21
CA THR A 55 7.20 -6.78 -18.66
C THR A 55 8.52 -6.42 -19.36
N GLY A 56 9.56 -7.21 -19.13
CA GLY A 56 10.93 -6.88 -19.56
C GLY A 56 11.60 -5.75 -18.78
N ILE A 57 10.92 -5.18 -17.78
CA ILE A 57 11.41 -4.04 -17.01
C ILE A 57 12.18 -4.51 -15.77
N SER A 58 13.29 -3.85 -15.47
CA SER A 58 14.15 -4.17 -14.32
C SER A 58 13.41 -4.02 -13.00
N VAL A 59 13.48 -5.06 -12.16
CA VAL A 59 12.90 -5.11 -10.80
C VAL A 59 13.97 -5.51 -9.81
N PHE A 60 14.22 -4.68 -8.82
CA PHE A 60 15.24 -4.89 -7.80
C PHE A 60 14.61 -5.27 -6.45
N PRO A 61 14.75 -6.54 -6.01
CA PRO A 61 14.22 -7.00 -4.74
C PRO A 61 15.19 -6.66 -3.58
N LEU A 62 14.76 -5.87 -2.63
CA LEU A 62 15.50 -5.52 -1.41
C LEU A 62 14.78 -6.06 -0.17
N VAL A 63 15.47 -6.90 0.62
CA VAL A 63 14.87 -7.52 1.80
C VAL A 63 14.92 -6.56 2.99
N ALA A 64 13.74 -6.13 3.49
CA ALA A 64 13.67 -5.24 4.64
C ALA A 64 12.41 -5.49 5.48
N ASP A 65 12.56 -5.37 6.79
CA ASP A 65 11.44 -5.24 7.74
C ASP A 65 11.15 -3.76 7.97
N LEU A 66 9.99 -3.31 7.49
CA LEU A 66 9.58 -1.91 7.55
C LEU A 66 9.25 -1.42 8.97
N SER A 67 9.12 -2.31 9.95
CA SER A 67 8.99 -1.93 11.36
C SER A 67 10.33 -1.47 11.96
N GLN A 68 11.46 -1.85 11.34
CA GLN A 68 12.80 -1.55 11.82
C GLN A 68 13.37 -0.33 11.12
N LYS A 69 13.67 0.72 11.90
CA LYS A 69 14.17 2.01 11.39
C LYS A 69 15.41 1.83 10.51
N GLU A 70 16.40 1.10 11.00
CA GLU A 70 17.69 0.90 10.35
C GLU A 70 17.55 0.18 9.00
N GLN A 71 16.58 -0.76 8.91
CA GLN A 71 16.32 -1.47 7.67
C GLN A 71 15.60 -0.60 6.63
N VAL A 72 14.73 0.32 7.08
CA VAL A 72 14.11 1.31 6.18
C VAL A 72 15.16 2.30 5.66
N GLU A 73 16.05 2.80 6.52
CA GLU A 73 17.13 3.69 6.12
C GLU A 73 18.10 3.02 5.14
N TRP A 74 18.43 1.76 5.37
CA TRP A 74 19.22 0.94 4.44
C TRP A 74 18.50 0.76 3.10
N LEU A 75 17.23 0.37 3.11
CA LEU A 75 16.41 0.19 1.90
C LEU A 75 16.42 1.43 1.01
N ILE A 76 16.25 2.62 1.62
CA ILE A 76 16.25 3.89 0.89
C ILE A 76 17.63 4.18 0.30
N ARG A 77 18.69 3.99 1.07
CA ARG A 77 20.05 4.21 0.59
C ARG A 77 20.36 3.32 -0.62
N GLU A 78 20.11 2.00 -0.51
CA GLU A 78 20.33 1.08 -1.62
C GLU A 78 19.50 1.45 -2.86
N ALA A 79 18.24 1.85 -2.67
CA ALA A 79 17.38 2.28 -3.77
C ALA A 79 17.92 3.55 -4.48
N LEU A 80 18.44 4.51 -3.69
CA LEU A 80 19.06 5.73 -4.22
C LEU A 80 20.42 5.45 -4.88
N ASP A 81 21.21 4.53 -4.35
CA ASP A 81 22.49 4.13 -4.94
C ASP A 81 22.27 3.42 -6.29
N LEU A 82 21.18 2.66 -6.45
CA LEU A 82 20.82 2.01 -7.71
C LEU A 82 20.34 2.97 -8.80
N PHE A 83 19.56 3.99 -8.43
CA PHE A 83 18.84 4.80 -9.41
C PHE A 83 19.09 6.32 -9.31
N GLY A 84 19.79 6.77 -8.28
CA GLY A 84 20.03 8.20 -8.02
C GLY A 84 18.83 8.94 -7.46
N ASN A 85 17.61 8.53 -7.79
CA ASN A 85 16.37 9.13 -7.30
C ASN A 85 15.20 8.14 -7.33
N ILE A 86 14.17 8.41 -6.51
CA ILE A 86 12.89 7.70 -6.52
C ILE A 86 11.80 8.70 -6.90
N ASP A 87 11.12 8.44 -8.01
CA ASP A 87 10.03 9.29 -8.51
C ASP A 87 8.70 9.00 -7.85
N ILE A 88 8.44 7.71 -7.62
CA ILE A 88 7.16 7.22 -7.11
C ILE A 88 7.44 6.41 -5.83
N LEU A 89 6.72 6.72 -4.76
CA LEU A 89 6.71 5.93 -3.55
C LEU A 89 5.31 5.40 -3.28
N VAL A 90 5.19 4.07 -3.19
CA VAL A 90 3.97 3.44 -2.70
C VAL A 90 4.25 2.85 -1.32
N THR A 91 3.76 3.52 -0.27
CA THR A 91 3.83 2.98 1.08
C THR A 91 2.76 1.92 1.26
N ASN A 92 3.14 0.80 1.83
CA ASN A 92 2.26 -0.30 2.14
C ASN A 92 2.88 -1.10 3.29
N ALA A 93 2.05 -1.69 4.12
CA ALA A 93 2.49 -2.58 5.19
C ALA A 93 1.50 -3.73 5.36
N GLY A 94 1.96 -4.86 5.88
CA GLY A 94 1.13 -6.05 6.08
C GLY A 94 -0.07 -5.86 7.02
N GLY A 95 -0.17 -4.71 7.65
CA GLY A 95 -1.17 -4.36 8.66
C GLY A 95 -0.88 -5.02 10.02
N PRO A 96 -1.34 -4.42 11.11
CA PRO A 96 -1.21 -4.98 12.44
C PRO A 96 -2.09 -6.23 12.60
N PRO A 97 -1.87 -7.05 13.65
CA PRO A 97 -2.72 -8.19 13.94
C PRO A 97 -4.16 -7.77 14.22
N PRO A 98 -5.15 -8.64 13.93
CA PRO A 98 -6.53 -8.42 14.35
C PRO A 98 -6.65 -8.57 15.87
N GLY A 99 -7.62 -7.91 16.45
CA GLY A 99 -7.95 -8.00 17.89
C GLY A 99 -8.95 -6.93 18.30
N ASN A 100 -9.58 -7.14 19.47
CA ASN A 100 -10.41 -6.17 20.15
C ASN A 100 -9.63 -5.49 21.28
N PHE A 101 -10.22 -4.51 21.96
CA PHE A 101 -9.52 -3.70 22.96
C PHE A 101 -8.91 -4.52 24.12
N GLY A 102 -9.62 -5.53 24.58
CA GLY A 102 -9.13 -6.41 25.66
C GLY A 102 -8.11 -7.47 25.24
N ASP A 103 -7.88 -7.62 23.93
CA ASP A 103 -7.00 -8.67 23.38
C ASP A 103 -5.61 -8.11 22.97
N VAL A 104 -5.42 -6.77 23.02
CA VAL A 104 -4.23 -6.10 22.49
C VAL A 104 -3.41 -5.48 23.59
N GLU A 105 -2.18 -5.97 23.76
CA GLU A 105 -1.22 -5.50 24.74
C GLU A 105 -0.43 -4.27 24.25
N ASP A 106 0.18 -3.50 25.15
CA ASP A 106 0.95 -2.28 24.84
C ASP A 106 2.02 -2.51 23.77
N ASP A 107 2.73 -3.62 23.85
CA ASP A 107 3.75 -4.01 22.86
C ASP A 107 3.20 -4.15 21.45
N GLU A 108 1.94 -4.60 21.29
CA GLU A 108 1.29 -4.73 19.98
C GLU A 108 0.88 -3.36 19.42
N TRP A 109 0.50 -2.43 20.30
CA TRP A 109 0.28 -1.03 19.93
C TRP A 109 1.55 -0.39 19.36
N ILE A 110 2.68 -0.53 20.06
CA ILE A 110 3.98 0.01 19.63
C ILE A 110 4.41 -0.63 18.30
N LYS A 111 4.35 -1.96 18.19
CA LYS A 111 4.67 -2.69 16.94
C LYS A 111 3.75 -2.30 15.78
N GLY A 112 2.46 -2.15 16.05
CA GLY A 112 1.48 -1.70 15.06
C GLY A 112 1.74 -0.28 14.57
N PHE A 113 2.10 0.63 15.48
CA PHE A 113 2.47 2.01 15.17
C PHE A 113 3.75 2.07 14.32
N ASP A 114 4.80 1.35 14.73
CA ASP A 114 6.07 1.29 13.97
C ASP A 114 5.86 0.72 12.56
N LEU A 115 5.13 -0.39 12.45
CA LEU A 115 4.90 -1.04 11.16
C LEU A 115 4.02 -0.20 10.23
N THR A 116 2.99 0.48 10.75
CA THR A 116 1.95 1.10 9.91
C THR A 116 2.22 2.59 9.67
N LEU A 117 2.45 3.36 10.72
CA LEU A 117 2.63 4.81 10.60
C LEU A 117 4.10 5.18 10.44
N MET A 118 4.98 4.70 11.32
CA MET A 118 6.38 5.10 11.27
C MET A 118 7.11 4.56 10.03
N SER A 119 6.72 3.41 9.51
CA SER A 119 7.24 2.92 8.22
C SER A 119 6.96 3.91 7.08
N ALA A 120 5.71 4.41 6.98
CA ALA A 120 5.34 5.42 5.98
C ALA A 120 6.12 6.73 6.19
N VAL A 121 6.20 7.22 7.43
CA VAL A 121 6.97 8.43 7.77
C VAL A 121 8.44 8.30 7.37
N ARG A 122 9.08 7.18 7.68
CA ARG A 122 10.50 6.93 7.40
C ARG A 122 10.76 6.81 5.89
N LEU A 123 9.92 6.08 5.16
CA LEU A 123 10.01 5.94 3.71
C LEU A 123 9.84 7.29 3.01
N ILE A 124 8.82 8.06 3.36
CA ILE A 124 8.55 9.38 2.78
C ILE A 124 9.72 10.34 3.07
N ARG A 125 10.19 10.38 4.32
CA ARG A 125 11.33 11.23 4.71
C ARG A 125 12.57 10.96 3.88
N GLY A 126 12.81 9.70 3.51
CA GLY A 126 13.98 9.31 2.74
C GLY A 126 13.92 9.71 1.26
N VAL A 127 12.73 9.70 0.64
CA VAL A 127 12.60 10.00 -0.80
C VAL A 127 12.32 11.48 -1.11
N VAL A 128 11.69 12.21 -0.19
CA VAL A 128 11.27 13.62 -0.38
C VAL A 128 12.42 14.54 -0.77
N PRO A 129 13.65 14.46 -0.22
CA PRO A 129 14.74 15.33 -0.64
C PRO A 129 15.07 15.24 -2.14
N GLY A 130 15.12 14.04 -2.70
CA GLY A 130 15.30 13.81 -4.14
C GLY A 130 14.14 14.35 -4.97
N MET A 131 12.90 14.07 -4.54
CA MET A 131 11.70 14.58 -5.20
C MET A 131 11.63 16.12 -5.19
N LYS A 132 12.01 16.78 -4.08
CA LYS A 132 12.10 18.27 -4.00
C LYS A 132 13.15 18.83 -4.98
N LYS A 133 14.31 18.19 -5.09
CA LYS A 133 15.39 18.63 -5.99
C LYS A 133 14.96 18.59 -7.46
N GLN A 134 14.26 17.53 -7.88
CA GLN A 134 13.78 17.39 -9.27
C GLN A 134 12.43 18.07 -9.54
N LYS A 135 11.75 18.60 -8.51
CA LYS A 135 10.42 19.22 -8.58
C LYS A 135 9.36 18.27 -9.20
N TRP A 136 9.41 17.02 -8.82
CA TRP A 136 8.45 16.00 -9.23
C TRP A 136 8.47 14.84 -8.24
N GLY A 137 7.30 14.36 -7.86
CA GLY A 137 7.15 13.18 -7.02
C GLY A 137 5.70 12.73 -6.92
N ARG A 138 5.50 11.44 -6.70
CA ARG A 138 4.20 10.83 -6.43
C ARG A 138 4.31 9.92 -5.21
N ILE A 139 3.52 10.19 -4.20
CA ILE A 139 3.48 9.41 -2.96
C ILE A 139 2.07 8.88 -2.78
N ILE A 140 1.93 7.56 -2.81
CA ILE A 140 0.65 6.88 -2.63
C ILE A 140 0.70 6.04 -1.37
N ASN A 141 -0.11 6.39 -0.39
CA ASN A 141 -0.20 5.65 0.87
C ASN A 141 -1.34 4.62 0.77
N LEU A 142 -1.01 3.31 0.78
CA LEU A 142 -2.02 2.25 0.88
C LEU A 142 -2.46 2.12 2.34
N THR A 143 -3.70 2.46 2.61
CA THR A 143 -4.30 2.40 3.94
C THR A 143 -5.34 1.28 4.07
N SER A 144 -6.58 1.58 4.33
CA SER A 144 -7.70 0.64 4.48
C SER A 144 -9.01 1.42 4.53
N VAL A 145 -10.12 0.79 4.20
CA VAL A 145 -11.46 1.34 4.50
C VAL A 145 -11.67 1.60 6.00
N SER A 146 -10.85 0.99 6.86
CA SER A 146 -10.87 1.24 8.30
C SER A 146 -10.53 2.69 8.70
N VAL A 147 -10.03 3.51 7.77
CA VAL A 147 -9.84 4.96 7.99
C VAL A 147 -11.12 5.77 7.74
N LYS A 148 -12.13 5.17 7.12
CA LYS A 148 -13.42 5.79 6.81
C LYS A 148 -14.53 5.33 7.76
N GLN A 149 -14.49 4.06 8.15
CA GLN A 149 -15.39 3.48 9.16
C GLN A 149 -14.66 2.37 9.92
N PRO A 150 -14.91 2.20 11.22
CA PRO A 150 -14.35 1.10 11.99
C PRO A 150 -14.74 -0.26 11.38
N VAL A 151 -13.78 -1.19 11.37
CA VAL A 151 -14.01 -2.59 10.98
C VAL A 151 -13.86 -3.45 12.23
N ASP A 152 -14.85 -4.28 12.52
CA ASP A 152 -14.86 -5.15 13.69
C ASP A 152 -13.64 -6.07 13.73
N GLY A 153 -13.04 -6.22 14.92
CA GLY A 153 -11.86 -7.03 15.13
C GLY A 153 -10.56 -6.46 14.55
N LEU A 154 -10.56 -5.23 14.04
CA LEU A 154 -9.36 -4.56 13.48
C LEU A 154 -8.97 -3.30 14.27
N LEU A 155 -9.01 -3.36 15.62
CA LEU A 155 -8.78 -2.22 16.49
C LEU A 155 -7.52 -1.42 16.15
N LEU A 156 -6.36 -2.06 16.08
CA LEU A 156 -5.09 -1.39 15.77
C LEU A 156 -5.12 -0.69 14.39
N SER A 157 -5.75 -1.32 13.42
CA SER A 157 -5.91 -0.74 12.08
C SER A 157 -6.83 0.49 12.12
N ASN A 158 -7.96 0.39 12.84
CA ASN A 158 -8.93 1.46 12.98
C ASN A 158 -8.34 2.72 13.64
N VAL A 159 -7.38 2.53 14.57
CA VAL A 159 -6.79 3.63 15.33
C VAL A 159 -5.52 4.19 14.67
N ILE A 160 -4.64 3.32 14.14
CA ILE A 160 -3.33 3.75 13.67
C ILE A 160 -3.36 4.27 12.23
N ARG A 161 -4.13 3.65 11.33
CA ARG A 161 -4.17 4.05 9.91
C ARG A 161 -4.74 5.46 9.66
N PRO A 162 -5.69 6.00 10.44
CA PRO A 162 -6.06 7.41 10.34
C PRO A 162 -4.88 8.38 10.49
N GLY A 163 -3.85 8.01 11.25
CA GLY A 163 -2.59 8.78 11.32
C GLY A 163 -1.88 8.89 9.96
N VAL A 164 -1.92 7.84 9.13
CA VAL A 164 -1.37 7.90 7.75
C VAL A 164 -2.21 8.81 6.85
N VAL A 165 -3.53 8.87 7.05
CA VAL A 165 -4.41 9.82 6.35
C VAL A 165 -4.10 11.25 6.76
N GLY A 166 -3.92 11.52 8.06
CA GLY A 166 -3.46 12.81 8.56
C GLY A 166 -2.11 13.22 7.97
N LEU A 167 -1.15 12.28 7.92
CA LEU A 167 0.15 12.49 7.25
C LEU A 167 -0.02 12.82 5.76
N THR A 168 -0.86 12.06 5.02
CA THR A 168 -1.18 12.32 3.62
C THR A 168 -1.67 13.75 3.42
N LYS A 169 -2.62 14.18 4.24
CA LYS A 169 -3.23 15.51 4.12
C LYS A 169 -2.25 16.64 4.43
N SER A 170 -1.47 16.49 5.49
CA SER A 170 -0.44 17.48 5.88
C SER A 170 0.62 17.62 4.79
N LEU A 171 1.18 16.49 4.33
CA LEU A 171 2.23 16.51 3.31
C LEU A 171 1.72 16.97 1.95
N SER A 172 0.45 16.76 1.60
CA SER A 172 -0.12 17.25 0.36
C SER A 172 -0.10 18.78 0.27
N GLN A 173 -0.22 19.48 1.41
CA GLN A 173 -0.09 20.94 1.47
C GLN A 173 1.37 21.40 1.44
N GLU A 174 2.22 20.75 2.25
CA GLU A 174 3.63 21.11 2.38
C GLU A 174 4.43 20.90 1.09
N LEU A 175 4.12 19.80 0.36
CA LEU A 175 4.93 19.34 -0.77
C LEU A 175 4.40 19.79 -2.14
N ALA A 176 3.18 20.30 -2.22
CA ALA A 176 2.58 20.78 -3.47
C ALA A 176 3.43 21.83 -4.21
N PRO A 177 4.10 22.81 -3.54
CA PRO A 177 4.97 23.78 -4.22
C PRO A 177 6.13 23.15 -4.99
N TYR A 178 6.48 21.90 -4.67
CA TYR A 178 7.53 21.13 -5.33
C TYR A 178 6.98 20.16 -6.39
N ASN A 179 5.69 20.25 -6.74
CA ASN A 179 5.02 19.31 -7.65
C ASN A 179 5.10 17.84 -7.15
N ILE A 180 5.10 17.66 -5.83
CA ILE A 180 5.02 16.36 -5.19
C ILE A 180 3.59 16.15 -4.71
N LEU A 181 2.90 15.17 -5.30
CA LEU A 181 1.51 14.87 -4.98
C LEU A 181 1.45 13.70 -4.01
N VAL A 182 0.67 13.87 -2.95
CA VAL A 182 0.53 12.88 -1.88
C VAL A 182 -0.93 12.48 -1.74
N ASN A 183 -1.25 11.21 -2.02
CA ASN A 183 -2.60 10.69 -1.94
C ASN A 183 -2.64 9.39 -1.12
N SER A 184 -3.81 9.05 -0.62
CA SER A 184 -4.07 7.77 0.06
C SER A 184 -5.12 6.97 -0.70
N VAL A 185 -4.86 5.66 -0.85
CA VAL A 185 -5.83 4.71 -1.38
C VAL A 185 -6.28 3.79 -0.25
N CYS A 186 -7.59 3.62 -0.10
CA CYS A 186 -8.24 2.86 0.95
C CYS A 186 -8.87 1.60 0.35
N PRO A 187 -8.16 0.47 0.31
CA PRO A 187 -8.73 -0.79 -0.16
C PRO A 187 -9.85 -1.27 0.76
N GLY A 188 -10.93 -1.76 0.17
CA GLY A 188 -11.88 -2.67 0.79
C GLY A 188 -11.39 -4.11 0.76
N TYR A 189 -12.30 -5.04 0.63
CA TYR A 189 -11.98 -6.47 0.50
C TYR A 189 -11.56 -6.78 -0.93
N HIS A 190 -10.28 -7.11 -1.11
CA HIS A 190 -9.71 -7.58 -2.37
C HIS A 190 -9.22 -9.02 -2.22
N MET A 191 -9.42 -9.86 -3.22
CA MET A 191 -9.09 -11.29 -3.22
C MET A 191 -7.58 -11.50 -3.17
N THR A 192 -7.03 -11.48 -1.97
CA THR A 192 -5.62 -11.74 -1.65
C THR A 192 -5.48 -12.96 -0.75
N ASP A 193 -4.29 -13.55 -0.66
CA ASP A 193 -4.04 -14.67 0.25
C ASP A 193 -4.38 -14.33 1.71
N ARG A 194 -4.18 -13.06 2.11
CA ARG A 194 -4.55 -12.59 3.45
C ARG A 194 -6.06 -12.65 3.68
N VAL A 195 -6.84 -12.19 2.70
CA VAL A 195 -8.32 -12.22 2.80
C VAL A 195 -8.82 -13.66 2.79
N LYS A 196 -8.22 -14.55 1.95
CA LYS A 196 -8.52 -15.98 1.97
C LYS A 196 -8.26 -16.60 3.35
N GLN A 197 -7.14 -16.27 3.99
CA GLN A 197 -6.82 -16.73 5.34
C GLN A 197 -7.81 -16.18 6.40
N LEU A 198 -8.21 -14.90 6.27
CA LEU A 198 -9.23 -14.31 7.15
C LEU A 198 -10.57 -15.05 7.02
N MET A 199 -11.02 -15.36 5.81
CA MET A 199 -12.24 -16.13 5.58
C MET A 199 -12.16 -17.54 6.16
N GLN A 200 -11.02 -18.23 5.97
CA GLN A 200 -10.78 -19.54 6.57
C GLN A 200 -10.84 -19.50 8.11
N ASN A 201 -10.23 -18.49 8.72
CA ASN A 201 -10.27 -18.31 10.17
C ASN A 201 -11.68 -17.98 10.67
N LYS A 202 -12.39 -17.07 9.98
CA LYS A 202 -13.78 -16.71 10.28
C LYS A 202 -14.71 -17.93 10.22
N ALA A 203 -14.57 -18.73 9.16
CA ALA A 203 -15.33 -19.97 9.00
C ALA A 203 -15.09 -20.96 10.15
N LYS A 204 -13.81 -21.14 10.57
CA LYS A 204 -13.46 -22.00 11.72
C LYS A 204 -14.09 -21.49 13.03
N VAL A 205 -14.00 -20.21 13.32
CA VAL A 205 -14.54 -19.61 14.56
C VAL A 205 -16.06 -19.71 14.60
N LYS A 206 -16.74 -19.42 13.48
CA LYS A 206 -18.19 -19.47 13.37
C LYS A 206 -18.74 -20.87 13.12
N LYS A 207 -17.89 -21.88 12.90
CA LYS A 207 -18.25 -23.26 12.51
C LYS A 207 -19.13 -23.29 11.24
N THR A 208 -18.79 -22.45 10.27
CA THR A 208 -19.43 -22.34 8.95
C THR A 208 -18.49 -22.77 7.84
N SER A 209 -18.94 -22.80 6.60
CA SER A 209 -18.11 -23.01 5.44
C SER A 209 -17.35 -21.74 5.06
N VAL A 210 -16.22 -21.87 4.32
CA VAL A 210 -15.49 -20.73 3.76
C VAL A 210 -16.37 -19.93 2.81
N LYS A 211 -17.26 -20.60 2.08
CA LYS A 211 -18.20 -19.98 1.16
C LYS A 211 -19.21 -19.08 1.89
N GLU A 212 -19.78 -19.55 2.98
CA GLU A 212 -20.67 -18.73 3.83
C GLU A 212 -19.94 -17.52 4.44
N ALA A 213 -18.69 -17.70 4.85
CA ALA A 213 -17.86 -16.59 5.34
C ALA A 213 -17.53 -15.56 4.23
N GLU A 214 -17.42 -16.01 2.99
CA GLU A 214 -17.25 -15.15 1.80
C GLU A 214 -18.54 -14.40 1.46
N GLU A 215 -19.66 -15.10 1.42
CA GLU A 215 -20.99 -14.52 1.15
C GLU A 215 -21.32 -13.44 2.18
N GLU A 216 -21.04 -13.67 3.47
CA GLU A 216 -21.25 -12.68 4.54
C GLU A 216 -20.47 -11.37 4.30
N ILE A 217 -19.31 -11.44 3.62
CA ILE A 217 -18.53 -10.25 3.26
C ILE A 217 -19.09 -9.62 1.99
N THR A 218 -19.38 -10.43 0.97
CA THR A 218 -19.83 -9.92 -0.34
C THR A 218 -21.22 -9.31 -0.29
N ASP A 219 -22.10 -9.80 0.59
CA ASP A 219 -23.42 -9.21 0.84
C ASP A 219 -23.36 -7.77 1.39
N GLN A 220 -22.24 -7.39 2.01
CA GLN A 220 -22.02 -6.02 2.48
C GLN A 220 -21.44 -5.11 1.40
N ILE A 221 -21.00 -5.66 0.27
CA ILE A 221 -20.39 -4.91 -0.83
C ILE A 221 -21.45 -4.69 -1.92
N PRO A 222 -21.85 -3.45 -2.22
CA PRO A 222 -22.87 -3.17 -3.24
C PRO A 222 -22.61 -3.81 -4.62
N LEU A 223 -21.32 -3.96 -5.01
CA LEU A 223 -20.97 -4.68 -6.24
C LEU A 223 -21.14 -6.20 -6.15
N GLY A 224 -21.52 -6.77 -4.99
CA GLY A 224 -21.77 -8.19 -4.78
C GLY A 224 -20.55 -9.10 -4.90
N ARG A 225 -19.35 -8.55 -4.89
CA ARG A 225 -18.09 -9.31 -4.99
C ARG A 225 -16.93 -8.58 -4.31
N MET A 226 -15.90 -9.31 -3.96
CA MET A 226 -14.62 -8.72 -3.62
C MET A 226 -13.93 -8.16 -4.86
N GLY A 227 -13.08 -7.14 -4.68
CA GLY A 227 -12.25 -6.60 -5.75
C GLY A 227 -11.09 -7.53 -6.09
N GLU A 228 -10.62 -7.47 -7.33
CA GLU A 228 -9.35 -8.06 -7.72
C GLU A 228 -8.19 -7.11 -7.36
N PRO A 229 -7.01 -7.63 -6.96
CA PRO A 229 -5.85 -6.79 -6.67
C PRO A 229 -5.47 -5.82 -7.78
N LYS A 230 -5.71 -6.21 -9.03
CA LYS A 230 -5.46 -5.37 -10.20
C LYS A 230 -6.35 -4.12 -10.23
N GLU A 231 -7.61 -4.21 -9.81
CA GLU A 231 -8.53 -3.06 -9.81
C GLU A 231 -8.03 -1.93 -8.89
N LEU A 232 -7.43 -2.28 -7.77
CA LEU A 232 -6.76 -1.30 -6.92
C LEU A 232 -5.46 -0.79 -7.53
N ALA A 233 -4.66 -1.68 -8.13
CA ALA A 233 -3.40 -1.33 -8.74
C ALA A 233 -3.56 -0.33 -9.88
N ASP A 234 -4.62 -0.44 -10.68
CA ASP A 234 -4.94 0.49 -11.76
C ASP A 234 -5.20 1.92 -11.23
N VAL A 235 -5.90 2.04 -10.09
CA VAL A 235 -6.11 3.33 -9.42
C VAL A 235 -4.78 3.91 -8.91
N VAL A 236 -3.94 3.10 -8.29
CA VAL A 236 -2.61 3.53 -7.79
C VAL A 236 -1.73 3.98 -8.96
N THR A 237 -1.73 3.25 -10.07
CA THR A 237 -0.97 3.58 -11.27
C THR A 237 -1.45 4.88 -11.91
N PHE A 238 -2.77 5.10 -11.99
CA PHE A 238 -3.33 6.38 -12.41
C PHE A 238 -2.88 7.54 -11.51
N LEU A 239 -2.99 7.38 -10.18
CA LEU A 239 -2.56 8.42 -9.23
C LEU A 239 -1.05 8.71 -9.28
N SER A 240 -0.26 7.74 -9.69
CA SER A 240 1.19 7.88 -9.88
C SER A 240 1.55 8.61 -11.18
N SER A 241 0.59 8.81 -12.09
CA SER A 241 0.81 9.31 -13.45
C SER A 241 0.76 10.84 -13.55
N GLU A 242 1.14 11.34 -14.73
CA GLU A 242 0.95 12.76 -15.09
C GLU A 242 -0.53 13.12 -15.27
N LYS A 243 -1.40 12.12 -15.51
CA LYS A 243 -2.85 12.33 -15.68
C LYS A 243 -3.57 12.67 -14.39
N ALA A 244 -2.96 12.38 -13.24
CA ALA A 244 -3.44 12.76 -11.91
C ALA A 244 -2.80 14.06 -11.39
N SER A 245 -2.23 14.92 -12.25
CA SER A 245 -1.44 16.10 -11.87
C SER A 245 -2.20 17.14 -11.03
N TYR A 246 -3.52 17.09 -10.97
CA TYR A 246 -4.36 17.99 -10.15
C TYR A 246 -5.03 17.26 -8.96
N VAL A 247 -4.55 16.04 -8.62
CA VAL A 247 -5.06 15.22 -7.51
C VAL A 247 -4.00 15.12 -6.42
N THR A 248 -4.20 15.84 -5.30
CA THR A 248 -3.34 15.74 -4.11
C THR A 248 -4.17 15.87 -2.83
N GLY A 249 -3.76 15.18 -1.77
CA GLY A 249 -4.48 15.11 -0.50
C GLY A 249 -5.79 14.34 -0.57
N ALA A 250 -6.04 13.59 -1.64
CA ALA A 250 -7.23 12.77 -1.79
C ALA A 250 -7.10 11.46 -0.97
N ILE A 251 -8.25 11.00 -0.45
CA ILE A 251 -8.40 9.75 0.30
C ILE A 251 -9.43 8.91 -0.46
N ILE A 252 -8.93 8.09 -1.38
CA ILE A 252 -9.74 7.41 -2.39
C ILE A 252 -10.06 5.98 -1.94
N GLN A 253 -11.35 5.67 -1.84
CA GLN A 253 -11.83 4.31 -1.59
C GLN A 253 -11.81 3.49 -2.88
N VAL A 254 -11.35 2.24 -2.76
CA VAL A 254 -11.45 1.21 -3.79
C VAL A 254 -12.03 -0.02 -3.11
N ASP A 255 -13.35 -0.06 -2.96
CA ASP A 255 -14.02 -0.95 -2.01
C ASP A 255 -15.36 -1.53 -2.50
N GLY A 256 -15.74 -1.28 -3.76
CA GLY A 256 -17.00 -1.76 -4.32
C GLY A 256 -18.26 -1.14 -3.69
N GLY A 257 -18.10 0.01 -2.99
CA GLY A 257 -19.19 0.69 -2.27
C GLY A 257 -19.39 0.20 -0.83
N TYR A 258 -18.43 -0.55 -0.28
CA TYR A 258 -18.52 -1.10 1.08
C TYR A 258 -18.70 -0.01 2.16
N VAL A 259 -17.95 1.09 2.07
CA VAL A 259 -18.10 2.23 2.98
C VAL A 259 -19.36 3.02 2.62
N LYS A 260 -20.22 3.21 3.60
CA LYS A 260 -21.51 3.91 3.43
C LYS A 260 -21.46 5.38 3.82
N GLY A 261 -20.37 5.83 4.43
CA GLY A 261 -20.21 7.22 4.84
C GLY A 261 -19.98 8.16 3.67
N LEU A 262 -20.46 9.40 3.79
CA LEU A 262 -20.30 10.46 2.78
C LEU A 262 -18.90 11.12 2.83
N LEU A 263 -18.19 11.05 3.97
CA LEU A 263 -16.89 11.70 4.23
C LEU A 263 -15.76 10.71 4.47
#